data_3e009467e6116c644186eafdf80e30d2
#
_entry.id   3e009467e6116c644186eafdf80e30d2
#
_cell.length_a   1.000
_cell.length_b   1.000
_cell.length_c   1.000
_cell.angle_alpha   90.00
_cell.angle_beta   90.00
_cell.angle_gamma   90.00
#
_symmetry.space_group_name_H-M   'P 1'
#
loop_
_entity.id
_entity.type
_entity.pdbx_description
1 polymer ?
#
loop_
_entity_poly.entity_id
_entity_poly.type
_entity_poly.pdbx_seq_one_letter_code
_entity_poly.pdbx_strand_id
1 'polypeptide(L)'
;ETLRFVHGLGVRYVTCSGLIPTGSAAGEESRATRLSQEELTDILRRAAETAHGLGLELDFTSPGWLPEEALRDMGLHLIPSCGACLSNMALAPDGTVLPCQSWLEGPGLGNLLTDDWRGIWDGEPCRRIRAESAKMEHICQLRQEGGC
;
A
#
# COMPACT_ATOMS: atom_id res chain seq x y z
N GLU A 1 -15.27 10.39 -12.96
CA GLU A 1 -14.66 11.17 -14.05
C GLU A 1 -13.32 10.58 -14.47
N THR A 2 -12.34 10.43 -13.56
CA THR A 2 -10.98 9.91 -13.84
C THR A 2 -10.99 8.56 -14.54
N LEU A 3 -11.76 7.58 -14.05
CA LEU A 3 -11.82 6.23 -14.67
C LEU A 3 -12.32 6.28 -16.13
N ARG A 4 -13.30 7.11 -16.44
CA ARG A 4 -13.78 7.31 -17.81
C ARG A 4 -12.72 7.95 -18.71
N PHE A 5 -11.98 8.91 -18.16
CA PHE A 5 -10.91 9.56 -18.88
C PHE A 5 -9.77 8.58 -19.25
N VAL A 6 -9.25 7.85 -18.27
CA VAL A 6 -8.16 6.89 -18.53
C VAL A 6 -8.61 5.72 -19.41
N HIS A 7 -9.86 5.27 -19.29
CA HIS A 7 -10.43 4.29 -20.19
C HIS A 7 -10.43 4.80 -21.64
N GLY A 8 -10.80 6.07 -21.86
CA GLY A 8 -10.74 6.71 -23.18
C GLY A 8 -9.33 6.78 -23.78
N LEU A 9 -8.30 6.76 -22.95
CA LEU A 9 -6.89 6.66 -23.36
C LEU A 9 -6.44 5.21 -23.65
N GLY A 10 -7.32 4.22 -23.50
CA GLY A 10 -6.99 2.82 -23.73
C GLY A 10 -6.43 2.06 -22.52
N VAL A 11 -6.39 2.68 -21.33
CA VAL A 11 -6.00 2.00 -20.08
C VAL A 11 -7.02 0.88 -19.79
N ARG A 12 -6.54 -0.26 -19.29
CA ARG A 12 -7.36 -1.42 -18.93
C ARG A 12 -7.24 -1.79 -17.45
N TYR A 13 -6.18 -1.38 -16.79
CA TYR A 13 -5.90 -1.68 -15.40
C TYR A 13 -5.60 -0.39 -14.62
N VAL A 14 -6.22 -0.23 -13.47
CA VAL A 14 -6.07 0.94 -12.58
C VAL A 14 -5.90 0.46 -11.15
N THR A 15 -4.98 1.05 -10.43
CA THR A 15 -4.88 0.88 -8.97
C THR A 15 -5.32 2.14 -8.24
N CYS A 16 -5.91 1.98 -7.08
CA CYS A 16 -6.20 3.07 -6.16
C CYS A 16 -5.74 2.71 -4.74
N SER A 17 -5.49 3.72 -3.94
CA SER A 17 -5.05 3.57 -2.54
C SER A 17 -5.70 4.64 -1.66
N GLY A 18 -5.74 4.41 -0.37
CA GLY A 18 -5.96 5.46 0.61
C GLY A 18 -4.73 6.38 0.70
N LEU A 19 -4.90 7.53 1.36
CA LEU A 19 -3.78 8.43 1.65
C LEU A 19 -2.91 7.81 2.75
N ILE A 20 -1.67 7.48 2.43
CA ILE A 20 -0.68 6.98 3.40
C ILE A 20 -0.06 8.20 4.10
N PRO A 21 -0.20 8.33 5.44
CA PRO A 21 0.26 9.51 6.19
C PRO A 21 1.78 9.46 6.45
N THR A 22 2.58 9.55 5.39
CA THR A 22 4.04 9.58 5.47
C THR A 22 4.61 10.80 4.76
N GLY A 23 5.79 11.24 5.13
CA GLY A 23 6.44 12.40 4.54
C GLY A 23 5.55 13.64 4.61
N SER A 24 5.38 14.35 3.51
CA SER A 24 4.52 15.55 3.45
C SER A 24 3.06 15.28 3.82
N ALA A 25 2.57 14.06 3.61
CA ALA A 25 1.20 13.67 3.92
C ALA A 25 0.97 13.39 5.43
N ALA A 26 1.99 13.45 6.26
CA ALA A 26 1.86 13.36 7.72
C ALA A 26 1.42 14.69 8.38
N GLY A 27 1.44 15.82 7.64
CA GLY A 27 1.08 17.14 8.14
C GLY A 27 -0.41 17.32 8.47
N GLU A 28 -0.73 18.37 9.25
CA GLU A 28 -2.11 18.66 9.69
C GLU A 28 -3.07 18.93 8.52
N GLU A 29 -2.62 19.61 7.47
CA GLU A 29 -3.45 19.85 6.28
C GLU A 29 -3.88 18.55 5.59
N SER A 30 -2.98 17.60 5.51
CA SER A 30 -3.28 16.27 4.94
C SER A 30 -4.21 15.46 5.84
N ARG A 31 -4.11 15.62 7.16
CA ARG A 31 -5.05 15.01 8.11
C ARG A 31 -6.46 15.56 7.94
N ALA A 32 -6.61 16.86 7.70
CA ALA A 32 -7.89 17.50 7.48
C ALA A 32 -8.60 17.08 6.17
N THR A 33 -7.82 16.61 5.19
CA THR A 33 -8.33 16.13 3.89
C THR A 33 -8.45 14.60 3.80
N ARG A 34 -8.10 13.90 4.87
CA ARG A 34 -8.16 12.43 4.93
C ARG A 34 -9.62 11.99 4.93
N LEU A 35 -9.94 11.07 4.05
CA LEU A 35 -11.25 10.45 4.02
C LEU A 35 -11.45 9.55 5.25
N SER A 36 -12.64 9.58 5.81
CA SER A 36 -13.06 8.54 6.75
C SER A 36 -13.19 7.20 6.07
N GLN A 37 -13.24 6.11 6.84
CA GLN A 37 -13.44 4.78 6.32
C GLN A 37 -14.76 4.66 5.52
N GLU A 38 -15.81 5.32 5.99
CA GLU A 38 -17.12 5.35 5.33
C GLU A 38 -17.06 6.08 3.98
N GLU A 39 -16.48 7.27 3.95
CA GLU A 39 -16.29 8.04 2.70
C GLU A 39 -15.45 7.29 1.69
N LEU A 40 -14.35 6.66 2.14
CA LEU A 40 -13.49 5.85 1.28
C LEU A 40 -14.26 4.64 0.72
N THR A 41 -15.06 3.96 1.55
CA THR A 41 -15.90 2.83 1.14
C THR A 41 -16.88 3.24 0.05
N ASP A 42 -17.55 4.37 0.20
CA ASP A 42 -18.52 4.87 -0.79
C ASP A 42 -17.86 5.29 -2.10
N ILE A 43 -16.69 5.92 -2.01
CA ILE A 43 -15.91 6.27 -3.22
C ILE A 43 -15.47 5.02 -3.96
N LEU A 44 -14.94 4.02 -3.25
CA LEU A 44 -14.50 2.77 -3.85
C LEU A 44 -15.64 1.97 -4.46
N ARG A 45 -16.80 1.90 -3.80
CA ARG A 45 -17.98 1.24 -4.37
C ARG A 45 -18.38 1.86 -5.72
N ARG A 46 -18.49 3.19 -5.77
CA ARG A 46 -18.79 3.89 -7.03
C ARG A 46 -17.70 3.74 -8.08
N ALA A 47 -16.43 3.66 -7.64
CA ALA A 47 -15.31 3.40 -8.53
C ALA A 47 -15.36 1.99 -9.12
N ALA A 48 -15.62 0.98 -8.28
CA ALA A 48 -15.76 -0.42 -8.70
C ALA A 48 -16.92 -0.60 -9.70
N GLU A 49 -18.09 -0.03 -9.41
CA GLU A 49 -19.24 -0.04 -10.33
C GLU A 49 -18.89 0.62 -11.68
N THR A 50 -18.21 1.77 -11.63
CA THR A 50 -17.79 2.49 -12.85
C THR A 50 -16.75 1.68 -13.63
N ALA A 51 -15.76 1.10 -12.95
CA ALA A 51 -14.74 0.28 -13.57
C ALA A 51 -15.36 -0.96 -14.25
N HIS A 52 -16.24 -1.66 -13.52
CA HIS A 52 -16.97 -2.81 -14.06
C HIS A 52 -17.78 -2.45 -15.32
N GLY A 53 -18.53 -1.33 -15.30
CA GLY A 53 -19.29 -0.87 -16.45
C GLY A 53 -18.44 -0.45 -17.66
N LEU A 54 -17.17 -0.13 -17.46
CA LEU A 54 -16.20 0.21 -18.50
C LEU A 54 -15.32 -0.98 -18.94
N GLY A 55 -15.40 -2.13 -18.27
CA GLY A 55 -14.49 -3.25 -18.49
C GLY A 55 -13.05 -2.95 -18.06
N LEU A 56 -12.89 -2.08 -17.03
CA LEU A 56 -11.62 -1.80 -16.37
C LEU A 56 -11.40 -2.77 -15.22
N GLU A 57 -10.18 -3.24 -15.06
CA GLU A 57 -9.71 -3.92 -13.87
C GLU A 57 -9.29 -2.85 -12.83
N LEU A 58 -9.85 -2.92 -11.63
CA LEU A 58 -9.59 -1.98 -10.54
C LEU A 58 -9.12 -2.75 -9.30
N ASP A 59 -7.94 -2.41 -8.79
CA ASP A 59 -7.41 -2.94 -7.54
C ASP A 59 -7.26 -1.86 -6.48
N PHE A 60 -7.50 -2.24 -5.22
CA PHE A 60 -7.26 -1.40 -4.06
C PHE A 60 -6.00 -1.88 -3.32
N THR A 61 -4.98 -1.00 -3.25
CA THR A 61 -3.63 -1.35 -2.79
C THR A 61 -3.34 -1.00 -1.33
N SER A 62 -4.35 -0.58 -0.57
CA SER A 62 -4.23 -0.23 0.87
C SER A 62 -5.10 -1.13 1.74
N PRO A 63 -4.76 -2.42 1.90
CA PRO A 63 -5.63 -3.42 2.52
C PRO A 63 -5.95 -3.15 4.00
N GLY A 64 -5.15 -2.35 4.69
CA GLY A 64 -5.40 -2.00 6.10
C GLY A 64 -6.50 -0.96 6.32
N TRP A 65 -7.01 -0.32 5.26
CA TRP A 65 -8.01 0.74 5.37
C TRP A 65 -9.44 0.24 5.44
N LEU A 66 -9.74 -0.88 4.83
CA LEU A 66 -11.10 -1.41 4.72
C LEU A 66 -11.15 -2.87 5.15
N PRO A 67 -12.29 -3.30 5.71
CA PRO A 67 -12.53 -4.72 5.98
C PRO A 67 -12.46 -5.53 4.68
N GLU A 68 -11.88 -6.71 4.77
CA GLU A 68 -11.76 -7.65 3.65
C GLU A 68 -13.12 -7.97 3.01
N GLU A 69 -14.16 -8.11 3.83
CA GLU A 69 -15.53 -8.37 3.37
C GLU A 69 -16.04 -7.24 2.46
N ALA A 70 -15.81 -5.98 2.83
CA ALA A 70 -16.22 -4.84 2.02
C ALA A 70 -15.52 -4.81 0.66
N LEU A 71 -14.23 -5.15 0.60
CA LEU A 71 -13.48 -5.23 -0.66
C LEU A 71 -14.00 -6.37 -1.56
N ARG A 72 -14.29 -7.52 -0.95
CA ARG A 72 -14.85 -8.68 -1.65
C ARG A 72 -16.23 -8.38 -2.24
N ASP A 73 -17.09 -7.72 -1.47
CA ASP A 73 -18.45 -7.33 -1.92
C ASP A 73 -18.42 -6.36 -3.11
N MET A 74 -17.36 -5.57 -3.24
CA MET A 74 -17.11 -4.69 -4.38
C MET A 74 -16.48 -5.41 -5.58
N GLY A 75 -16.14 -6.69 -5.46
CA GLY A 75 -15.42 -7.45 -6.49
C GLY A 75 -13.97 -7.00 -6.68
N LEU A 76 -13.39 -6.31 -5.67
CA LEU A 76 -12.00 -5.88 -5.72
C LEU A 76 -11.07 -7.04 -5.31
N HIS A 77 -9.92 -7.12 -5.96
CA HIS A 77 -8.92 -8.11 -5.60
C HIS A 77 -8.35 -7.82 -4.20
N LEU A 78 -8.23 -8.89 -3.42
CA LEU A 78 -7.63 -8.81 -2.10
C LEU A 78 -6.12 -8.95 -2.22
N ILE A 79 -5.41 -8.00 -1.63
CA ILE A 79 -3.96 -8.11 -1.49
C ILE A 79 -3.69 -9.00 -0.26
N PRO A 80 -3.05 -10.16 -0.45
CA PRO A 80 -2.90 -11.16 0.63
C PRO A 80 -1.91 -10.72 1.72
N SER A 81 -1.12 -9.67 1.47
CA SER A 81 -0.16 -9.11 2.42
C SER A 81 0.18 -7.67 2.07
N CYS A 82 0.80 -6.93 2.99
CA CYS A 82 1.31 -5.59 2.69
C CYS A 82 2.57 -5.62 1.80
N GLY A 83 3.17 -6.78 1.58
CA GLY A 83 4.31 -6.98 0.71
C GLY A 83 5.67 -6.55 1.26
N ALA A 84 5.74 -5.89 2.42
CA ALA A 84 7.01 -5.45 3.00
C ALA A 84 7.98 -6.62 3.21
N CYS A 85 9.19 -6.52 2.69
CA CYS A 85 10.21 -7.58 2.68
C CYS A 85 9.74 -8.91 2.03
N LEU A 86 8.62 -8.92 1.33
CA LEU A 86 8.05 -10.10 0.69
C LEU A 86 7.99 -9.93 -0.83
N SER A 87 7.17 -9.00 -1.32
CA SER A 87 7.02 -8.68 -2.74
C SER A 87 7.55 -7.29 -3.11
N ASN A 88 7.84 -6.45 -2.13
CA ASN A 88 8.45 -5.14 -2.35
C ASN A 88 9.46 -4.79 -1.26
N MET A 89 10.41 -3.98 -1.64
CA MET A 89 11.37 -3.28 -0.79
C MET A 89 11.69 -1.94 -1.46
N ALA A 90 12.28 -1.03 -0.73
CA ALA A 90 12.73 0.25 -1.28
C ALA A 90 14.22 0.48 -1.03
N LEU A 91 14.83 1.28 -1.89
CA LEU A 91 16.22 1.71 -1.77
C LEU A 91 16.23 3.23 -1.67
N ALA A 92 16.77 3.74 -0.58
CA ALA A 92 16.98 5.18 -0.38
C ALA A 92 18.20 5.66 -1.18
N PRO A 93 18.30 6.97 -1.48
CA PRO A 93 19.41 7.51 -2.27
C PRO A 93 20.80 7.29 -1.68
N ASP A 94 20.90 7.09 -0.38
CA ASP A 94 22.14 6.80 0.35
C ASP A 94 22.52 5.31 0.36
N GLY A 95 21.77 4.47 -0.34
CA GLY A 95 21.96 3.04 -0.39
C GLY A 95 21.25 2.25 0.71
N THR A 96 20.54 2.91 1.62
CA THR A 96 19.79 2.24 2.69
C THR A 96 18.64 1.42 2.12
N VAL A 97 18.55 0.16 2.51
CA VAL A 97 17.45 -0.75 2.14
C VAL A 97 16.33 -0.62 3.17
N LEU A 98 15.11 -0.37 2.69
CA LEU A 98 13.91 -0.21 3.53
C LEU A 98 12.92 -1.36 3.23
N PRO A 99 12.11 -1.76 4.22
CA PRO A 99 11.10 -2.81 4.05
C PRO A 99 10.06 -2.53 2.96
N CYS A 100 9.69 -1.26 2.77
CA CYS A 100 8.81 -0.77 1.70
C CYS A 100 9.04 0.73 1.47
N GLN A 101 8.47 1.28 0.40
CA GLN A 101 8.60 2.70 0.06
C GLN A 101 7.96 3.67 1.08
N SER A 102 7.05 3.19 1.91
CA SER A 102 6.37 4.00 2.93
C SER A 102 7.06 3.93 4.31
N TRP A 103 8.12 3.16 4.44
CA TRP A 103 8.86 2.96 5.70
C TRP A 103 9.94 4.03 5.86
N LEU A 104 9.53 5.30 6.02
CA LEU A 104 10.45 6.44 6.00
C LEU A 104 11.10 6.76 7.35
N GLU A 105 10.47 6.38 8.46
CA GLU A 105 10.89 6.77 9.81
C GLU A 105 11.48 5.61 10.63
N GLY A 106 11.49 4.41 10.07
CA GLY A 106 12.01 3.22 10.75
C GLY A 106 13.50 2.95 10.43
N PRO A 107 14.12 2.06 11.17
CA PRO A 107 15.48 1.62 10.86
C PRO A 107 15.51 0.92 9.50
N GLY A 108 16.57 1.16 8.73
CA GLY A 108 16.87 0.39 7.53
C GLY A 108 17.23 -1.06 7.85
N LEU A 109 17.22 -1.90 6.85
CA LEU A 109 17.60 -3.32 6.93
C LEU A 109 19.11 -3.53 6.72
N GLY A 110 19.78 -2.55 6.15
CA GLY A 110 21.18 -2.54 5.77
C GLY A 110 21.41 -1.55 4.63
N ASN A 111 22.61 -1.54 4.06
CA ASN A 111 22.98 -0.61 3.00
C ASN A 111 23.66 -1.35 1.83
N LEU A 112 23.10 -1.26 0.62
CA LEU A 112 23.61 -1.95 -0.57
C LEU A 112 24.99 -1.46 -1.03
N LEU A 113 25.48 -0.31 -0.55
CA LEU A 113 26.81 0.18 -0.88
C LEU A 113 27.89 -0.46 -0.02
N THR A 114 27.53 -1.02 1.15
CA THR A 114 28.50 -1.57 2.12
C THR A 114 28.23 -3.02 2.49
N ASP A 115 27.01 -3.49 2.38
CA ASP A 115 26.59 -4.78 2.87
C ASP A 115 26.28 -5.75 1.71
N ASP A 116 26.47 -7.04 1.95
CA ASP A 116 26.05 -8.08 1.02
C ASP A 116 24.51 -8.20 1.00
N TRP A 117 23.93 -8.20 -0.18
CA TRP A 117 22.48 -8.31 -0.36
C TRP A 117 21.87 -9.54 0.33
N ARG A 118 22.55 -10.68 0.27
CA ARG A 118 22.07 -11.90 0.93
C ARG A 118 22.05 -11.75 2.44
N GLY A 119 23.05 -11.07 3.00
CA GLY A 119 23.09 -10.74 4.42
C GLY A 119 21.91 -9.87 4.84
N ILE A 120 21.50 -8.91 4.01
CA ILE A 120 20.31 -8.07 4.25
C ILE A 120 19.04 -8.92 4.13
N TRP A 121 18.87 -9.64 3.02
CA TRP A 121 17.66 -10.43 2.70
C TRP A 121 17.40 -11.55 3.70
N ASP A 122 18.46 -12.27 4.10
CA ASP A 122 18.42 -13.39 5.05
C ASP A 122 18.64 -12.95 6.49
N GLY A 123 18.90 -11.66 6.72
CA GLY A 123 19.05 -11.06 8.03
C GLY A 123 17.78 -11.18 8.90
N GLU A 124 17.96 -11.24 10.22
CA GLU A 124 16.86 -11.39 11.18
C GLU A 124 15.79 -10.30 10.99
N PRO A 125 16.13 -9.00 10.85
CA PRO A 125 15.12 -7.95 10.70
C PRO A 125 14.25 -8.16 9.46
N CYS A 126 14.85 -8.49 8.31
CA CYS A 126 14.12 -8.72 7.08
C CYS A 126 13.22 -9.97 7.15
N ARG A 127 13.72 -11.07 7.72
CA ARG A 127 12.95 -12.31 7.91
C ARG A 127 11.76 -12.11 8.83
N ARG A 128 11.93 -11.36 9.93
CA ARG A 128 10.86 -11.05 10.86
C ARG A 128 9.75 -10.24 10.18
N ILE A 129 10.09 -9.12 9.53
CA ILE A 129 9.12 -8.28 8.83
C ILE A 129 8.40 -9.07 7.74
N ARG A 130 9.11 -9.92 7.00
CA ARG A 130 8.53 -10.79 5.97
C ARG A 130 7.49 -11.75 6.55
N ALA A 131 7.80 -12.39 7.67
CA ALA A 131 6.89 -13.33 8.32
C ALA A 131 5.62 -12.63 8.84
N GLU A 132 5.77 -11.45 9.45
CA GLU A 132 4.66 -10.65 9.95
C GLU A 132 3.83 -10.05 8.80
N SER A 133 4.49 -9.59 7.73
CA SER A 133 3.83 -9.12 6.51
C SER A 133 2.97 -10.20 5.88
N ALA A 134 3.49 -11.42 5.78
CA ALA A 134 2.75 -12.55 5.22
C ALA A 134 1.50 -12.92 6.02
N LYS A 135 1.51 -12.68 7.34
CA LYS A 135 0.36 -12.90 8.22
C LYS A 135 -0.61 -11.72 8.28
N MET A 136 -0.31 -10.63 7.60
CA MET A 136 -1.08 -9.38 7.68
C MET A 136 -1.10 -8.76 9.10
N GLU A 137 -0.09 -9.04 9.91
CA GLU A 137 0.04 -8.46 11.25
C GLU A 137 0.36 -6.95 11.19
N HIS A 138 0.01 -6.22 12.24
CA HIS A 138 0.27 -4.79 12.38
C HIS A 138 1.72 -4.55 12.82
N ILE A 139 2.65 -4.63 11.86
CA ILE A 139 4.09 -4.54 12.09
C ILE A 139 4.67 -3.13 12.00
N CYS A 140 3.95 -2.20 11.41
CA CYS A 140 4.37 -0.82 11.32
C CYS A 140 3.28 0.13 11.79
N GLN A 141 3.68 1.34 12.20
CA GLN A 141 2.77 2.35 12.70
C GLN A 141 1.70 2.73 11.67
N LEU A 142 2.07 2.86 10.40
CA LEU A 142 1.14 3.20 9.32
C LEU A 142 -0.03 2.22 9.26
N ARG A 143 0.25 0.94 9.44
CA ARG A 143 -0.78 -0.09 9.42
C ARG A 143 -1.64 -0.09 10.68
N GLN A 144 -1.04 0.18 11.84
CA GLN A 144 -1.77 0.35 13.10
C GLN A 144 -2.74 1.52 13.05
N GLU A 145 -2.39 2.57 12.31
CA GLU A 145 -3.23 3.75 12.08
C GLU A 145 -4.22 3.59 10.92
N GLY A 146 -4.29 2.40 10.34
CA GLY A 146 -5.19 2.13 9.23
C GLY A 146 -4.65 2.55 7.87
N GLY A 147 -3.32 2.73 7.73
CA GLY A 147 -2.68 3.23 6.51
C GLY A 147 -1.88 2.16 5.79
N CYS A 148 -2.14 1.31 5.12
CA CYS A 148 -1.52 0.32 4.23
C CYS A 148 -2.44 -0.89 4.02
#